data_412474fd6a0e59fa736962432c3ada97
#
_entry.id   412474fd6a0e59fa736962432c3ada97
#
_cell.length_a   1.000
_cell.length_b   1.000
_cell.length_c   1.000
_cell.angle_alpha   90.00
_cell.angle_beta   90.00
_cell.angle_gamma   90.00
#
_symmetry.space_group_name_H-M   'P 1'
#
loop_
_entity.id
_entity.type
_entity.pdbx_description
1 polymer ?
#
loop_
_entity_poly.entity_id
_entity_poly.type
_entity_poly.pdbx_seq_one_letter_code
_entity_poly.pdbx_strand_id
1 'polypeptide(L)'
;MTSAVPDRWLPRGLLSEQQTAWGDEGGVRTVPVLVRGSAAGPDPRWSGSALRRVLTDVRPDVVQIEEEPWTRAGSTAARVARRLKLPYVVLVRESLSGAHGPVGRFRRSRVLSGAAGLIGVNELAVRLVTRSHPSLTHQVLPQLGVALPVSPQRTAHTGLSIGFLGRLIPEKGLDLLFRACVKLVGRWNITVVGTGPAQEELEALAERLGIAGRVSWLGALPRAGVDQVWPRLDCVVLPSRTAPRWVEVAPRAALDAMAHGVAVIASASGALPETLGPAGMVVPEEDVAALAEILQRFHDSPAEHQRLGAAGRRRVMDQFTDGAIALKTVAFWRGLSSASA
;
A
#
# COMPACT_ATOMS: atom_id res chain seq x y z
N MET A 1 -23.08 -0.24 -2.05
CA MET A 1 -22.04 0.54 -1.33
C MET A 1 -22.05 1.96 -1.88
N THR A 2 -21.98 2.99 -1.04
CA THR A 2 -22.00 4.40 -1.50
C THR A 2 -20.69 5.06 -1.08
N SER A 3 -19.95 5.62 -2.03
CA SER A 3 -18.73 6.37 -1.78
C SER A 3 -18.94 7.86 -2.09
N ALA A 4 -18.41 8.74 -1.25
CA ALA A 4 -18.36 10.17 -1.52
C ALA A 4 -16.94 10.52 -1.97
N VAL A 5 -16.81 11.06 -3.18
CA VAL A 5 -15.54 11.43 -3.80
C VAL A 5 -15.43 12.95 -3.83
N PRO A 6 -14.29 13.55 -3.47
CA PRO A 6 -14.06 14.97 -3.67
C PRO A 6 -14.16 15.37 -5.15
N ASP A 7 -14.79 16.50 -5.45
CA ASP A 7 -14.99 17.01 -6.82
C ASP A 7 -13.68 17.22 -7.60
N ARG A 8 -12.55 17.38 -6.90
CA ARG A 8 -11.21 17.47 -7.50
C ARG A 8 -10.76 16.22 -8.29
N TRP A 9 -11.45 15.08 -8.08
CA TRP A 9 -11.18 13.82 -8.79
C TRP A 9 -12.03 13.68 -10.06
N LEU A 10 -12.97 14.60 -10.26
CA LEU A 10 -13.84 14.61 -11.43
C LEU A 10 -13.25 15.54 -12.52
N PRO A 11 -13.45 15.24 -13.82
CA PRO A 11 -13.02 16.12 -14.90
C PRO A 11 -13.62 17.52 -14.74
N ARG A 12 -12.80 18.56 -14.94
CA ARG A 12 -13.26 19.96 -14.89
C ARG A 12 -14.39 20.15 -15.90
N GLY A 13 -15.57 20.53 -15.44
CA GLY A 13 -16.75 20.85 -16.28
C GLY A 13 -18.02 20.05 -15.94
N LEU A 14 -17.97 19.08 -15.02
CA LEU A 14 -19.13 18.24 -14.69
C LEU A 14 -19.97 18.72 -13.50
N LEU A 15 -19.60 19.81 -12.81
CA LEU A 15 -20.33 20.29 -11.63
C LEU A 15 -20.87 21.70 -11.81
N SER A 16 -22.08 21.82 -12.34
CA SER A 16 -23.01 22.87 -11.93
C SER A 16 -23.68 22.46 -10.63
N GLU A 17 -24.06 23.41 -9.75
CA GLU A 17 -24.69 23.17 -8.43
C GLU A 17 -25.96 22.29 -8.45
N GLN A 18 -26.40 21.81 -9.61
CA GLN A 18 -27.63 21.04 -9.83
C GLN A 18 -27.42 19.59 -10.28
N GLN A 19 -26.20 19.14 -10.54
CA GLN A 19 -25.95 17.76 -10.98
C GLN A 19 -25.25 16.96 -9.91
N THR A 20 -26.00 16.39 -8.98
CA THR A 20 -25.64 15.14 -8.31
C THR A 20 -25.76 14.02 -9.34
N ALA A 21 -24.75 13.87 -10.19
CA ALA A 21 -24.67 12.73 -11.08
C ALA A 21 -24.35 11.50 -10.19
N TRP A 22 -25.36 10.68 -9.95
CA TRP A 22 -25.19 9.38 -9.33
C TRP A 22 -24.61 8.46 -10.42
N GLY A 23 -23.36 8.09 -10.25
CA GLY A 23 -22.78 6.99 -11.02
C GLY A 23 -23.10 5.68 -10.31
N ASP A 24 -23.71 4.74 -10.99
CA ASP A 24 -23.96 3.39 -10.49
C ASP A 24 -23.10 2.42 -11.32
N GLU A 25 -21.90 2.15 -10.86
CA GLU A 25 -21.01 1.16 -11.45
C GLU A 25 -20.87 -0.03 -10.52
N GLY A 26 -21.30 -1.22 -10.96
CA GLY A 26 -21.15 -2.47 -10.21
C GLY A 26 -21.84 -2.49 -8.85
N GLY A 27 -23.00 -1.79 -8.69
CA GLY A 27 -23.72 -1.69 -7.41
C GLY A 27 -23.08 -0.71 -6.41
N VAL A 28 -22.09 0.08 -6.85
CA VAL A 28 -21.46 1.14 -6.05
C VAL A 28 -21.98 2.50 -6.50
N ARG A 29 -22.66 3.18 -5.61
CA ARG A 29 -23.20 4.52 -5.83
C ARG A 29 -22.16 5.57 -5.43
N THR A 30 -21.69 6.36 -6.41
CA THR A 30 -20.72 7.44 -6.16
C THR A 30 -21.40 8.80 -6.13
N VAL A 31 -21.22 9.55 -5.07
CA VAL A 31 -21.80 10.89 -4.88
C VAL A 31 -20.69 11.91 -4.71
N PRO A 32 -20.54 12.89 -5.59
CA PRO A 32 -19.57 13.96 -5.41
C PRO A 32 -19.98 14.87 -4.24
N VAL A 33 -19.02 15.24 -3.42
CA VAL A 33 -19.20 16.18 -2.31
C VAL A 33 -18.35 17.42 -2.54
N LEU A 34 -18.99 18.60 -2.49
CA LEU A 34 -18.31 19.88 -2.69
C LEU A 34 -17.17 20.09 -1.69
N VAL A 35 -16.00 20.37 -2.22
CA VAL A 35 -14.80 20.72 -1.44
C VAL A 35 -14.62 22.23 -1.45
N ARG A 36 -14.65 22.87 -0.27
CA ARG A 36 -14.41 24.32 -0.13
C ARG A 36 -12.92 24.59 0.14
N GLY A 37 -12.34 25.55 -0.57
CA GLY A 37 -10.94 25.95 -0.44
C GLY A 37 -10.05 25.44 -1.57
N SER A 38 -8.72 25.63 -1.47
CA SER A 38 -7.78 25.13 -2.48
C SER A 38 -7.86 23.61 -2.57
N ALA A 39 -8.31 23.10 -3.70
CA ALA A 39 -8.33 21.69 -4.01
C ALA A 39 -6.91 21.06 -4.06
N ALA A 40 -5.88 21.88 -4.15
CA ALA A 40 -4.48 21.47 -4.16
C ALA A 40 -3.83 21.38 -2.76
N GLY A 41 -4.57 21.77 -1.70
CA GLY A 41 -4.03 21.74 -0.33
C GLY A 41 -4.08 20.35 0.30
N PRO A 42 -3.18 20.06 1.23
CA PRO A 42 -3.09 18.76 1.89
C PRO A 42 -4.26 18.45 2.85
N ASP A 43 -5.10 19.43 3.19
CA ASP A 43 -6.20 19.30 4.15
C ASP A 43 -7.50 19.96 3.60
N PRO A 44 -8.21 19.30 2.65
CA PRO A 44 -9.41 19.85 2.02
C PRO A 44 -10.56 20.00 3.02
N ARG A 45 -11.42 21.00 2.78
CA ARG A 45 -12.63 21.21 3.60
C ARG A 45 -13.85 20.61 2.89
N TRP A 46 -14.36 19.52 3.40
CA TRP A 46 -15.61 18.94 2.91
C TRP A 46 -16.83 19.75 3.39
N SER A 47 -17.85 19.86 2.53
CA SER A 47 -19.13 20.44 2.92
C SER A 47 -19.88 19.49 3.85
N GLY A 48 -19.95 19.85 5.15
CA GLY A 48 -20.68 19.04 6.13
C GLY A 48 -22.19 18.99 5.86
N SER A 49 -22.78 20.01 5.24
CA SER A 49 -24.21 20.02 4.85
C SER A 49 -24.47 19.06 3.68
N ALA A 50 -23.60 19.05 2.67
CA ALA A 50 -23.69 18.11 1.56
C ALA A 50 -23.53 16.66 2.03
N LEU A 51 -22.49 16.38 2.85
CA LEU A 51 -22.29 15.05 3.42
C LEU A 51 -23.45 14.60 4.28
N ARG A 52 -24.01 15.50 5.12
CA ARG A 52 -25.20 15.20 5.93
C ARG A 52 -26.40 14.81 5.06
N ARG A 53 -26.64 15.54 3.97
CA ARG A 53 -27.73 15.21 3.02
C ARG A 53 -27.55 13.80 2.46
N VAL A 54 -26.37 13.49 1.93
CA VAL A 54 -26.04 12.16 1.39
C VAL A 54 -26.28 11.06 2.43
N LEU A 55 -25.73 11.20 3.64
CA LEU A 55 -25.89 10.18 4.67
C LEU A 55 -27.34 10.05 5.17
N THR A 56 -28.12 11.12 5.15
CA THR A 56 -29.55 11.09 5.50
C THR A 56 -30.36 10.36 4.43
N ASP A 57 -30.02 10.56 3.14
CA ASP A 57 -30.72 9.92 2.01
C ASP A 57 -30.36 8.43 1.90
N VAL A 58 -29.09 8.09 2.10
CA VAL A 58 -28.59 6.71 1.98
C VAL A 58 -28.94 5.85 3.19
N ARG A 59 -28.95 6.43 4.39
CA ARG A 59 -29.16 5.73 5.68
C ARG A 59 -28.27 4.50 5.83
N PRO A 60 -26.94 4.64 5.77
CA PRO A 60 -26.04 3.50 5.86
C PRO A 60 -26.02 2.90 7.28
N ASP A 61 -25.78 1.59 7.39
CA ASP A 61 -25.58 0.91 8.68
C ASP A 61 -24.22 1.27 9.31
N VAL A 62 -23.21 1.57 8.47
CA VAL A 62 -21.86 1.98 8.90
C VAL A 62 -21.25 2.95 7.91
N VAL A 63 -20.45 3.89 8.40
CA VAL A 63 -19.71 4.85 7.59
C VAL A 63 -18.21 4.55 7.70
N GLN A 64 -17.54 4.17 6.61
CA GLN A 64 -16.07 4.11 6.59
C GLN A 64 -15.48 5.44 6.14
N ILE A 65 -14.59 6.00 6.96
CA ILE A 65 -13.90 7.27 6.70
C ILE A 65 -12.48 6.95 6.26
N GLU A 66 -12.17 7.20 4.99
CA GLU A 66 -10.84 6.96 4.40
C GLU A 66 -9.95 8.20 4.40
N GLU A 67 -10.22 9.12 5.30
CA GLU A 67 -9.43 10.31 5.56
C GLU A 67 -8.74 10.20 6.91
N GLU A 68 -7.50 10.67 6.99
CA GLU A 68 -6.76 10.65 8.25
C GLU A 68 -7.48 11.40 9.37
N PRO A 69 -7.51 10.88 10.60
CA PRO A 69 -8.32 11.43 11.68
C PRO A 69 -7.93 12.85 12.12
N TRP A 70 -6.73 13.32 11.79
CA TRP A 70 -6.26 14.68 12.08
C TRP A 70 -6.70 15.71 11.04
N THR A 71 -7.19 15.30 9.86
CA THR A 71 -7.61 16.18 8.76
C THR A 71 -8.94 16.86 9.04
N ARG A 72 -9.20 17.98 8.33
CA ARG A 72 -10.50 18.65 8.37
C ARG A 72 -11.60 17.81 7.78
N ALA A 73 -11.29 17.08 6.69
CA ALA A 73 -12.22 16.19 6.03
C ALA A 73 -12.65 15.05 6.95
N GLY A 74 -11.70 14.30 7.53
CA GLY A 74 -11.97 13.24 8.50
C GLY A 74 -12.75 13.72 9.72
N SER A 75 -12.37 14.89 10.29
CA SER A 75 -13.10 15.51 11.41
C SER A 75 -14.53 15.94 11.04
N THR A 76 -14.76 16.38 9.80
CA THR A 76 -16.09 16.75 9.31
C THR A 76 -16.94 15.51 9.13
N ALA A 77 -16.42 14.46 8.49
CA ALA A 77 -17.13 13.20 8.29
C ALA A 77 -17.54 12.55 9.64
N ALA A 78 -16.59 12.44 10.56
CA ALA A 78 -16.86 11.90 11.90
C ALA A 78 -17.90 12.71 12.68
N ARG A 79 -17.88 14.05 12.58
CA ARG A 79 -18.87 14.92 13.21
C ARG A 79 -20.27 14.72 12.62
N VAL A 80 -20.36 14.58 11.30
CA VAL A 80 -21.66 14.36 10.63
C VAL A 80 -22.22 12.98 10.99
N ALA A 81 -21.41 11.93 10.92
CA ALA A 81 -21.81 10.58 11.31
C ALA A 81 -22.34 10.54 12.74
N ARG A 82 -21.61 11.13 13.71
CA ARG A 82 -22.07 11.22 15.12
C ARG A 82 -23.37 11.97 15.30
N ARG A 83 -23.58 13.08 14.58
CA ARG A 83 -24.84 13.85 14.67
C ARG A 83 -26.03 13.07 14.13
N LEU A 84 -25.79 12.17 13.17
CA LEU A 84 -26.79 11.27 12.63
C LEU A 84 -26.91 9.95 13.41
N LYS A 85 -26.12 9.79 14.49
CA LYS A 85 -26.02 8.56 15.29
C LYS A 85 -25.63 7.34 14.46
N LEU A 86 -24.83 7.53 13.42
CA LEU A 86 -24.30 6.46 12.57
C LEU A 86 -22.96 5.98 13.13
N PRO A 87 -22.75 4.67 13.32
CA PRO A 87 -21.46 4.14 13.65
C PRO A 87 -20.48 4.41 12.50
N TYR A 88 -19.22 4.71 12.84
CA TYR A 88 -18.22 4.92 11.82
C TYR A 88 -16.89 4.25 12.17
N VAL A 89 -16.22 3.80 11.12
CA VAL A 89 -14.89 3.20 11.12
C VAL A 89 -13.93 4.19 10.50
N VAL A 90 -12.73 4.31 11.05
CA VAL A 90 -11.67 5.16 10.47
C VAL A 90 -10.62 4.28 9.85
N LEU A 91 -10.26 4.53 8.58
CA LEU A 91 -9.12 3.91 7.94
C LEU A 91 -7.90 4.82 8.11
N VAL A 92 -6.80 4.27 8.64
CA VAL A 92 -5.56 4.99 8.94
C VAL A 92 -4.41 4.41 8.13
N ARG A 93 -3.70 5.29 7.42
CA ARG A 93 -2.51 4.97 6.62
C ARG A 93 -1.21 5.48 7.25
N GLU A 94 -1.33 6.46 8.15
CA GLU A 94 -0.18 7.05 8.82
C GLU A 94 0.54 6.01 9.66
N SER A 95 1.76 5.66 9.27
CA SER A 95 2.60 4.63 9.91
C SER A 95 3.80 5.23 10.64
N LEU A 96 4.04 6.53 10.50
CA LEU A 96 5.02 7.31 11.24
C LEU A 96 4.31 8.41 12.04
N SER A 97 4.80 8.69 13.22
CA SER A 97 4.26 9.78 14.04
C SER A 97 4.50 11.13 13.37
N GLY A 98 3.45 11.66 12.73
CA GLY A 98 3.48 12.99 12.13
C GLY A 98 3.49 14.11 13.18
N ALA A 99 4.18 15.21 12.88
CA ALA A 99 4.15 16.43 13.70
C ALA A 99 2.82 17.18 13.48
N HIS A 100 1.71 16.60 13.97
CA HIS A 100 0.43 17.30 13.92
C HIS A 100 0.41 18.39 15.01
N GLY A 101 0.19 19.64 14.62
CA GLY A 101 0.03 20.73 15.58
C GLY A 101 -1.10 20.47 16.57
N PRO A 102 -1.26 21.31 17.61
CA PRO A 102 -2.27 21.11 18.67
C PRO A 102 -3.67 20.85 18.12
N VAL A 103 -4.08 21.58 17.08
CA VAL A 103 -5.39 21.43 16.43
C VAL A 103 -5.55 20.06 15.74
N GLY A 104 -4.49 19.57 15.06
CA GLY A 104 -4.50 18.24 14.43
C GLY A 104 -4.61 17.15 15.48
N ARG A 105 -3.84 17.23 16.58
CA ARG A 105 -3.92 16.28 17.71
C ARG A 105 -5.30 16.28 18.35
N PHE A 106 -5.91 17.45 18.57
CA PHE A 106 -7.28 17.57 19.11
C PHE A 106 -8.30 16.91 18.16
N ARG A 107 -8.23 17.17 16.84
CA ARG A 107 -9.11 16.52 15.86
C ARG A 107 -8.95 15.01 15.89
N ARG A 108 -7.69 14.52 15.84
CA ARG A 108 -7.38 13.09 15.90
C ARG A 108 -8.02 12.43 17.12
N SER A 109 -7.79 12.95 18.31
CA SER A 109 -8.38 12.42 19.53
C SER A 109 -9.90 12.39 19.46
N ARG A 110 -10.53 13.48 19.01
CA ARG A 110 -11.99 13.58 18.95
C ARG A 110 -12.62 12.67 17.89
N VAL A 111 -11.91 12.41 16.78
CA VAL A 111 -12.36 11.46 15.76
C VAL A 111 -12.26 10.03 16.28
N LEU A 112 -11.11 9.66 16.85
CA LEU A 112 -10.86 8.31 17.32
C LEU A 112 -11.70 7.94 18.55
N SER A 113 -11.91 8.86 19.49
CA SER A 113 -12.75 8.60 20.68
C SER A 113 -14.24 8.35 20.36
N GLY A 114 -14.70 8.72 19.19
CA GLY A 114 -16.08 8.48 18.76
C GLY A 114 -16.22 7.40 17.70
N ALA A 115 -15.12 6.78 17.29
CA ALA A 115 -15.14 5.73 16.28
C ALA A 115 -15.61 4.40 16.88
N ALA A 116 -16.44 3.67 16.14
CA ALA A 116 -16.82 2.32 16.48
C ALA A 116 -15.68 1.33 16.23
N GLY A 117 -14.80 1.63 15.27
CA GLY A 117 -13.65 0.79 14.94
C GLY A 117 -12.59 1.50 14.11
N LEU A 118 -11.45 0.85 13.97
CA LEU A 118 -10.28 1.28 13.24
C LEU A 118 -9.84 0.21 12.24
N ILE A 119 -9.58 0.61 11.01
CA ILE A 119 -8.82 -0.20 10.05
C ILE A 119 -7.48 0.48 9.84
N GLY A 120 -6.39 -0.20 10.18
CA GLY A 120 -5.04 0.23 9.83
C GLY A 120 -4.55 -0.50 8.59
N VAL A 121 -3.92 0.21 7.66
CA VAL A 121 -3.39 -0.41 6.42
C VAL A 121 -2.23 -1.36 6.71
N ASN A 122 -1.62 -1.25 7.89
CA ASN A 122 -0.55 -2.11 8.41
C ASN A 122 -0.52 -2.04 9.94
N GLU A 123 0.26 -2.92 10.56
CA GLU A 123 0.44 -2.99 12.01
C GLU A 123 1.00 -1.69 12.62
N LEU A 124 1.89 -0.99 11.91
CA LEU A 124 2.45 0.28 12.40
C LEU A 124 1.35 1.34 12.54
N ALA A 125 0.46 1.45 11.57
CA ALA A 125 -0.68 2.37 11.61
C ALA A 125 -1.61 2.06 12.79
N VAL A 126 -1.91 0.78 13.03
CA VAL A 126 -2.71 0.35 14.18
C VAL A 126 -2.01 0.70 15.49
N ARG A 127 -0.74 0.32 15.65
CA ARG A 127 0.04 0.60 16.87
C ARG A 127 0.14 2.08 17.19
N LEU A 128 0.24 2.93 16.17
CA LEU A 128 0.29 4.39 16.35
C LEU A 128 -1.00 4.95 16.97
N VAL A 129 -2.15 4.36 16.63
CA VAL A 129 -3.45 4.76 17.18
C VAL A 129 -3.71 4.12 18.54
N THR A 130 -3.48 2.82 18.69
CA THR A 130 -3.82 2.06 19.90
C THR A 130 -2.99 2.45 21.11
N ARG A 131 -1.81 3.06 20.93
CA ARG A 131 -1.06 3.69 22.03
C ARG A 131 -1.87 4.73 22.80
N SER A 132 -2.73 5.48 22.14
CA SER A 132 -3.57 6.50 22.75
C SER A 132 -5.05 6.10 22.91
N HIS A 133 -5.48 5.05 22.21
CA HIS A 133 -6.84 4.51 22.22
C HIS A 133 -6.81 2.98 22.29
N PRO A 134 -6.33 2.39 23.41
CA PRO A 134 -6.08 0.95 23.51
C PRO A 134 -7.34 0.08 23.43
N SER A 135 -8.50 0.62 23.79
CA SER A 135 -9.78 -0.09 23.76
C SER A 135 -10.50 -0.04 22.42
N LEU A 136 -9.95 0.69 21.43
CA LEU A 136 -10.59 0.81 20.13
C LEU A 136 -10.47 -0.51 19.35
N THR A 137 -11.61 -1.11 19.03
CA THR A 137 -11.65 -2.31 18.18
C THR A 137 -10.99 -2.03 16.85
N HIS A 138 -10.04 -2.88 16.45
CA HIS A 138 -9.25 -2.63 15.27
C HIS A 138 -8.97 -3.88 14.45
N GLN A 139 -8.64 -3.65 13.18
CA GLN A 139 -8.20 -4.68 12.25
C GLN A 139 -7.11 -4.12 11.31
N VAL A 140 -6.14 -4.96 10.96
CA VAL A 140 -5.15 -4.65 9.93
C VAL A 140 -5.66 -5.18 8.60
N LEU A 141 -5.91 -4.28 7.66
CA LEU A 141 -6.33 -4.61 6.29
C LEU A 141 -5.65 -3.67 5.31
N PRO A 142 -4.97 -4.18 4.29
CA PRO A 142 -4.48 -3.33 3.20
C PRO A 142 -5.63 -2.55 2.56
N GLN A 143 -5.37 -1.32 2.16
CA GLN A 143 -6.40 -0.47 1.54
C GLN A 143 -6.89 -1.02 0.19
N LEU A 144 -5.99 -1.65 -0.57
CA LEU A 144 -6.27 -2.18 -1.90
C LEU A 144 -5.73 -3.60 -2.00
N GLY A 145 -6.50 -4.46 -2.63
CA GLY A 145 -6.07 -5.79 -3.00
C GLY A 145 -5.24 -5.82 -4.29
N VAL A 146 -4.85 -7.01 -4.67
CA VAL A 146 -4.17 -7.27 -5.94
C VAL A 146 -4.95 -8.30 -6.75
N ALA A 147 -4.98 -8.09 -8.07
CA ALA A 147 -5.51 -9.07 -9.00
C ALA A 147 -4.55 -10.26 -9.11
N LEU A 148 -5.10 -11.45 -9.22
CA LEU A 148 -4.32 -12.64 -9.50
C LEU A 148 -4.25 -12.87 -11.02
N PRO A 149 -3.06 -13.04 -11.60
CA PRO A 149 -2.95 -13.48 -12.98
C PRO A 149 -3.50 -14.90 -13.12
N VAL A 150 -4.19 -15.18 -14.23
CA VAL A 150 -4.85 -16.49 -14.46
C VAL A 150 -3.85 -17.62 -14.42
N SER A 151 -2.67 -17.44 -15.00
CA SER A 151 -1.56 -18.38 -14.94
C SER A 151 -0.23 -17.63 -14.96
N PRO A 152 0.58 -17.73 -13.91
CA PRO A 152 1.92 -17.15 -13.94
C PRO A 152 2.80 -18.00 -14.85
N GLN A 153 3.06 -17.52 -16.06
CA GLN A 153 4.03 -18.16 -16.95
C GLN A 153 5.45 -17.72 -16.55
N ARG A 154 6.41 -18.63 -16.66
CA ARG A 154 7.83 -18.30 -16.48
C ARG A 154 8.56 -18.47 -17.79
N THR A 155 9.40 -17.50 -18.11
CA THR A 155 10.30 -17.57 -19.25
C THR A 155 11.60 -18.24 -18.82
N ALA A 156 12.01 -19.28 -19.54
CA ALA A 156 13.28 -19.93 -19.28
C ALA A 156 14.46 -18.98 -19.57
N HIS A 157 15.39 -18.93 -18.64
CA HIS A 157 16.64 -18.15 -18.76
C HIS A 157 17.76 -18.86 -17.99
N THR A 158 18.98 -18.40 -18.16
CA THR A 158 20.15 -18.93 -17.46
C THR A 158 20.63 -17.97 -16.38
N GLY A 159 20.94 -18.51 -15.19
CA GLY A 159 21.36 -17.74 -14.04
C GLY A 159 20.17 -17.17 -13.25
N LEU A 160 20.45 -16.31 -12.29
CA LEU A 160 19.44 -15.69 -11.42
C LEU A 160 18.96 -14.36 -12.01
N SER A 161 17.67 -14.24 -12.26
CA SER A 161 17.04 -13.01 -12.72
C SER A 161 16.36 -12.28 -11.57
N ILE A 162 16.88 -11.10 -11.22
CA ILE A 162 16.50 -10.32 -10.06
C ILE A 162 15.72 -9.08 -10.51
N GLY A 163 14.57 -8.82 -9.92
CA GLY A 163 13.78 -7.61 -10.18
C GLY A 163 13.92 -6.59 -9.04
N PHE A 164 13.91 -5.33 -9.40
CA PHE A 164 13.64 -4.21 -8.51
C PHE A 164 12.52 -3.37 -9.13
N LEU A 165 11.43 -3.15 -8.39
CA LEU A 165 10.29 -2.38 -8.87
C LEU A 165 9.93 -1.30 -7.85
N GLY A 166 10.06 -0.03 -8.25
CA GLY A 166 9.76 1.09 -7.37
C GLY A 166 10.36 2.41 -7.82
N ARG A 167 10.09 3.46 -7.06
CA ARG A 167 10.71 4.76 -7.28
C ARG A 167 12.22 4.68 -7.01
N LEU A 168 13.01 5.36 -7.84
CA LEU A 168 14.46 5.45 -7.64
C LEU A 168 14.79 6.59 -6.67
N ILE A 169 14.63 6.31 -5.38
CA ILE A 169 14.95 7.18 -4.25
C ILE A 169 15.83 6.43 -3.25
N PRO A 170 16.66 7.11 -2.45
CA PRO A 170 17.58 6.47 -1.51
C PRO A 170 16.92 5.49 -0.55
N GLU A 171 15.70 5.81 -0.08
CA GLU A 171 14.96 4.99 0.86
C GLU A 171 14.54 3.63 0.30
N LYS A 172 14.52 3.46 -1.03
CA LYS A 172 14.20 2.18 -1.68
C LYS A 172 15.40 1.24 -1.77
N GLY A 173 16.61 1.71 -1.52
CA GLY A 173 17.78 0.90 -1.28
C GLY A 173 18.33 0.11 -2.48
N LEU A 174 18.10 0.54 -3.73
CA LEU A 174 18.63 -0.16 -4.91
C LEU A 174 20.17 -0.27 -4.90
N ASP A 175 20.85 0.69 -4.28
CA ASP A 175 22.31 0.64 -4.07
C ASP A 175 22.75 -0.55 -3.19
N LEU A 176 21.92 -0.96 -2.20
CA LEU A 176 22.21 -2.15 -1.38
C LEU A 176 22.10 -3.43 -2.21
N LEU A 177 21.11 -3.50 -3.10
CA LEU A 177 21.00 -4.62 -4.06
C LEU A 177 22.24 -4.72 -4.93
N PHE A 178 22.71 -3.61 -5.50
CA PHE A 178 23.92 -3.60 -6.33
C PHE A 178 25.14 -4.11 -5.57
N ARG A 179 25.35 -3.60 -4.34
CA ARG A 179 26.45 -4.04 -3.46
C ARG A 179 26.35 -5.52 -3.08
N ALA A 180 25.15 -6.04 -2.90
CA ALA A 180 24.94 -7.46 -2.64
C ALA A 180 25.26 -8.31 -3.87
N CYS A 181 24.82 -7.90 -5.07
CA CYS A 181 25.02 -8.63 -6.30
C CYS A 181 26.51 -8.73 -6.72
N VAL A 182 27.34 -7.74 -6.38
CA VAL A 182 28.80 -7.82 -6.62
C VAL A 182 29.43 -9.04 -5.92
N LYS A 183 28.86 -9.51 -4.82
CA LYS A 183 29.37 -10.66 -4.06
C LYS A 183 28.93 -12.01 -4.63
N LEU A 184 28.00 -12.01 -5.58
CA LEU A 184 27.44 -13.25 -6.15
C LEU A 184 28.41 -13.90 -7.14
N VAL A 185 28.53 -15.20 -7.03
CA VAL A 185 29.27 -16.06 -7.96
C VAL A 185 28.26 -16.66 -8.95
N GLY A 186 28.57 -16.57 -10.25
CA GLY A 186 27.75 -17.15 -11.30
C GLY A 186 27.07 -16.11 -12.20
N ARG A 187 26.07 -16.56 -12.95
CA ARG A 187 25.32 -15.71 -13.88
C ARG A 187 24.09 -15.12 -13.20
N TRP A 188 23.99 -13.82 -13.23
CA TRP A 188 22.82 -13.09 -12.74
C TRP A 188 22.63 -11.80 -13.51
N ASN A 189 21.42 -11.28 -13.48
CA ASN A 189 21.08 -9.98 -14.03
C ASN A 189 20.07 -9.27 -13.11
N ILE A 190 19.98 -7.94 -13.24
CA ILE A 190 18.99 -7.12 -12.54
C ILE A 190 18.13 -6.41 -13.57
N THR A 191 16.81 -6.48 -13.39
CA THR A 191 15.83 -5.68 -14.11
C THR A 191 15.27 -4.62 -13.19
N VAL A 192 15.47 -3.34 -13.53
CA VAL A 192 14.99 -2.19 -12.76
C VAL A 192 13.80 -1.56 -13.46
N VAL A 193 12.65 -1.52 -12.76
CA VAL A 193 11.43 -0.86 -13.24
C VAL A 193 11.11 0.31 -12.31
N GLY A 194 11.04 1.49 -12.88
CA GLY A 194 10.76 2.74 -12.18
C GLY A 194 11.71 3.85 -12.57
N THR A 195 11.40 5.05 -12.08
CA THR A 195 12.21 6.27 -12.26
C THR A 195 12.31 7.02 -10.94
N GLY A 196 13.21 7.96 -10.86
CA GLY A 196 13.35 8.82 -9.68
C GLY A 196 14.63 9.64 -9.66
N PRO A 197 14.76 10.56 -8.71
CA PRO A 197 15.89 11.49 -8.66
C PRO A 197 17.25 10.83 -8.42
N ALA A 198 17.29 9.60 -7.89
CA ALA A 198 18.53 8.88 -7.66
C ALA A 198 19.03 8.09 -8.88
N GLN A 199 18.39 8.16 -10.04
CA GLN A 199 18.70 7.34 -11.20
C GLN A 199 20.15 7.51 -11.66
N GLU A 200 20.60 8.74 -11.92
CA GLU A 200 21.94 9.03 -12.40
C GLU A 200 23.03 8.53 -11.42
N GLU A 201 22.79 8.72 -10.12
CA GLU A 201 23.70 8.25 -9.07
C GLU A 201 23.79 6.72 -9.05
N LEU A 202 22.67 6.04 -9.25
CA LEU A 202 22.59 4.58 -9.27
C LEU A 202 23.23 4.00 -10.54
N GLU A 203 23.08 4.64 -11.69
CA GLU A 203 23.76 4.26 -12.93
C GLU A 203 25.29 4.38 -12.78
N ALA A 204 25.75 5.52 -12.25
CA ALA A 204 27.16 5.72 -11.96
C ALA A 204 27.69 4.72 -10.90
N LEU A 205 26.87 4.33 -9.94
CA LEU A 205 27.23 3.30 -8.96
C LEU A 205 27.39 1.93 -9.63
N ALA A 206 26.48 1.56 -10.54
CA ALA A 206 26.57 0.30 -11.28
C ALA A 206 27.85 0.22 -12.14
N GLU A 207 28.26 1.34 -12.76
CA GLU A 207 29.54 1.44 -13.46
C GLU A 207 30.74 1.26 -12.53
N ARG A 208 30.79 2.01 -11.41
CA ARG A 208 31.88 1.89 -10.43
C ARG A 208 32.01 0.48 -9.85
N LEU A 209 30.90 -0.23 -9.73
CA LEU A 209 30.86 -1.61 -9.24
C LEU A 209 31.15 -2.64 -10.35
N GLY A 210 31.29 -2.22 -11.61
CA GLY A 210 31.56 -3.12 -12.75
C GLY A 210 30.37 -4.00 -13.13
N ILE A 211 29.13 -3.61 -12.76
CA ILE A 211 27.92 -4.40 -13.01
C ILE A 211 26.96 -3.76 -14.03
N ALA A 212 27.30 -2.62 -14.61
CA ALA A 212 26.42 -1.89 -15.52
C ALA A 212 25.88 -2.77 -16.67
N GLY A 213 26.71 -3.64 -17.24
CA GLY A 213 26.30 -4.60 -18.28
C GLY A 213 25.35 -5.71 -17.80
N ARG A 214 25.06 -5.81 -16.50
CA ARG A 214 24.12 -6.77 -15.90
C ARG A 214 22.83 -6.10 -15.40
N VAL A 215 22.69 -4.78 -15.56
CA VAL A 215 21.52 -4.01 -15.11
C VAL A 215 20.74 -3.51 -16.32
N SER A 216 19.48 -3.89 -16.41
CA SER A 216 18.54 -3.43 -17.44
C SER A 216 17.59 -2.41 -16.85
N TRP A 217 17.64 -1.18 -17.33
CA TRP A 217 16.77 -0.07 -16.89
C TRP A 217 15.58 0.04 -17.83
N LEU A 218 14.38 -0.25 -17.34
CA LEU A 218 13.16 -0.21 -18.15
C LEU A 218 12.35 1.08 -17.97
N GLY A 219 12.76 1.97 -17.04
CA GLY A 219 12.02 3.18 -16.75
C GLY A 219 10.66 2.92 -16.10
N ALA A 220 9.78 3.91 -16.14
CA ALA A 220 8.42 3.76 -15.67
C ALA A 220 7.57 3.02 -16.69
N LEU A 221 6.93 1.93 -16.29
CA LEU A 221 6.05 1.13 -17.15
C LEU A 221 4.59 1.27 -16.73
N PRO A 222 3.65 1.29 -17.69
CA PRO A 222 2.23 1.12 -17.40
C PRO A 222 1.98 -0.29 -16.84
N ARG A 223 0.84 -0.51 -16.18
CA ARG A 223 0.49 -1.79 -15.54
C ARG A 223 0.72 -3.00 -16.47
N ALA A 224 0.20 -2.94 -17.69
CA ALA A 224 0.36 -4.01 -18.67
C ALA A 224 1.83 -4.29 -19.03
N GLY A 225 2.70 -3.28 -19.01
CA GLY A 225 4.14 -3.44 -19.20
C GLY A 225 4.81 -4.11 -18.02
N VAL A 226 4.41 -3.74 -16.80
CA VAL A 226 4.90 -4.41 -15.56
C VAL A 226 4.50 -5.88 -15.56
N ASP A 227 3.29 -6.21 -16.00
CA ASP A 227 2.80 -7.59 -16.04
C ASP A 227 3.63 -8.49 -16.98
N GLN A 228 4.29 -7.92 -17.98
CA GLN A 228 5.21 -8.64 -18.89
C GLN A 228 6.62 -8.85 -18.29
N VAL A 229 6.95 -8.16 -17.20
CA VAL A 229 8.26 -8.32 -16.53
C VAL A 229 8.26 -9.55 -15.62
N TRP A 230 7.18 -9.80 -14.91
CA TRP A 230 7.09 -10.87 -13.90
C TRP A 230 7.51 -12.25 -14.39
N PRO A 231 7.12 -12.71 -15.60
CA PRO A 231 7.52 -14.03 -16.11
C PRO A 231 9.02 -14.23 -16.23
N ARG A 232 9.80 -13.15 -16.30
CA ARG A 232 11.25 -13.16 -16.51
C ARG A 232 12.05 -13.10 -15.22
N LEU A 233 11.39 -12.98 -14.06
CA LEU A 233 12.05 -12.78 -12.76
C LEU A 233 11.97 -14.04 -11.90
N ASP A 234 13.06 -14.41 -11.26
CA ASP A 234 13.10 -15.44 -10.22
C ASP A 234 12.74 -14.86 -8.88
N CYS A 235 13.25 -13.69 -8.57
CA CYS A 235 12.95 -13.00 -7.34
C CYS A 235 12.87 -11.48 -7.55
N VAL A 236 12.20 -10.83 -6.61
CA VAL A 236 12.19 -9.37 -6.45
C VAL A 236 12.84 -9.03 -5.13
N VAL A 237 13.68 -7.99 -5.14
CA VAL A 237 14.35 -7.48 -3.96
C VAL A 237 13.83 -6.09 -3.64
N LEU A 238 13.39 -5.90 -2.40
CA LEU A 238 12.85 -4.66 -1.86
C LEU A 238 13.67 -4.25 -0.62
N PRO A 239 14.90 -3.74 -0.80
CA PRO A 239 15.83 -3.49 0.30
C PRO A 239 15.62 -2.09 0.91
N SER A 240 14.36 -1.75 1.16
CA SER A 240 13.95 -0.44 1.64
C SER A 240 14.57 -0.11 3.02
N ARG A 241 14.85 1.18 3.25
CA ARG A 241 15.37 1.73 4.50
C ARG A 241 14.28 2.53 5.21
N THR A 242 14.22 2.45 6.51
CA THR A 242 13.42 3.36 7.31
C THR A 242 14.18 4.67 7.51
N ALA A 243 13.55 5.80 7.19
CA ALA A 243 14.09 7.14 7.39
C ALA A 243 13.17 7.94 8.33
N PRO A 244 13.60 9.08 8.88
CA PRO A 244 12.79 9.85 9.85
C PRO A 244 11.41 10.25 9.36
N ARG A 245 11.23 10.37 8.03
CA ARG A 245 9.96 10.76 7.40
C ARG A 245 9.48 9.77 6.36
N TRP A 246 10.06 8.58 6.31
CA TRP A 246 9.72 7.59 5.33
C TRP A 246 9.83 6.16 5.88
N VAL A 247 8.85 5.36 5.57
CA VAL A 247 8.83 3.91 5.85
C VAL A 247 8.00 3.22 4.78
N GLU A 248 8.23 1.95 4.53
CA GLU A 248 7.41 1.19 3.60
C GLU A 248 6.01 0.95 4.21
N VAL A 249 5.01 1.63 3.67
CA VAL A 249 3.64 1.58 4.23
C VAL A 249 2.75 0.57 3.51
N ALA A 250 2.85 0.52 2.18
CA ALA A 250 2.01 -0.32 1.33
C ALA A 250 2.87 -0.94 0.23
N PRO A 251 3.53 -2.08 0.48
CA PRO A 251 4.51 -2.66 -0.43
C PRO A 251 3.84 -3.35 -1.62
N ARG A 252 3.24 -2.57 -2.53
CA ARG A 252 2.50 -3.04 -3.69
C ARG A 252 3.35 -3.97 -4.56
N ALA A 253 4.62 -3.62 -4.78
CA ALA A 253 5.54 -4.45 -5.58
C ALA A 253 5.74 -5.85 -4.97
N ALA A 254 5.75 -5.98 -3.63
CA ALA A 254 5.79 -7.28 -2.97
C ALA A 254 4.54 -8.11 -3.27
N LEU A 255 3.36 -7.50 -3.10
CA LEU A 255 2.08 -8.18 -3.37
C LEU A 255 1.94 -8.59 -4.83
N ASP A 256 2.32 -7.71 -5.77
CA ASP A 256 2.27 -7.99 -7.20
C ASP A 256 3.25 -9.13 -7.57
N ALA A 257 4.49 -9.13 -7.04
CA ALA A 257 5.45 -10.21 -7.23
C ALA A 257 4.91 -11.56 -6.70
N MET A 258 4.41 -11.55 -5.47
CA MET A 258 3.81 -12.74 -4.85
C MET A 258 2.60 -13.24 -5.65
N ALA A 259 1.73 -12.36 -6.14
CA ALA A 259 0.59 -12.72 -6.99
C ALA A 259 1.02 -13.44 -8.27
N HIS A 260 2.17 -13.08 -8.83
CA HIS A 260 2.78 -13.71 -10.01
C HIS A 260 3.65 -14.93 -9.67
N GLY A 261 3.71 -15.34 -8.40
CA GLY A 261 4.53 -16.47 -7.96
C GLY A 261 6.04 -16.19 -8.02
N VAL A 262 6.44 -14.93 -8.00
CA VAL A 262 7.84 -14.50 -7.93
C VAL A 262 8.24 -14.41 -6.46
N ALA A 263 9.40 -14.99 -6.11
CA ALA A 263 9.91 -14.92 -4.74
C ALA A 263 10.22 -13.46 -4.34
N VAL A 264 10.03 -13.13 -3.07
CA VAL A 264 10.32 -11.78 -2.57
C VAL A 264 11.34 -11.86 -1.44
N ILE A 265 12.40 -11.07 -1.57
CA ILE A 265 13.37 -10.75 -0.52
C ILE A 265 13.17 -9.29 -0.16
N ALA A 266 12.99 -8.98 1.12
CA ALA A 266 12.81 -7.61 1.56
C ALA A 266 13.58 -7.33 2.84
N SER A 267 13.88 -6.05 3.07
CA SER A 267 14.36 -5.58 4.36
C SER A 267 13.24 -5.52 5.40
N ALA A 268 13.62 -5.48 6.69
CA ALA A 268 12.69 -5.36 7.80
C ALA A 268 12.07 -3.94 7.93
N SER A 269 11.81 -3.26 6.80
CA SER A 269 11.27 -1.90 6.76
C SER A 269 9.74 -1.91 6.72
N GLY A 270 9.14 -1.22 7.65
CA GLY A 270 7.70 -0.92 7.65
C GLY A 270 6.81 -2.13 7.58
N ALA A 271 5.91 -2.15 6.60
CA ALA A 271 4.93 -3.21 6.37
C ALA A 271 5.49 -4.42 5.60
N LEU A 272 6.75 -4.41 5.16
CA LEU A 272 7.32 -5.53 4.39
C LEU A 272 7.29 -6.86 5.15
N PRO A 273 7.75 -6.95 6.43
CA PRO A 273 7.74 -8.22 7.15
C PRO A 273 6.36 -8.82 7.33
N GLU A 274 5.36 -8.01 7.68
CA GLU A 274 3.99 -8.49 7.87
C GLU A 274 3.32 -8.90 6.54
N THR A 275 3.63 -8.16 5.45
CA THR A 275 3.12 -8.49 4.12
C THR A 275 3.64 -9.83 3.65
N LEU A 276 4.94 -10.07 3.78
CA LEU A 276 5.58 -11.31 3.36
C LEU A 276 5.20 -12.49 4.26
N GLY A 277 5.21 -12.30 5.59
CA GLY A 277 5.04 -13.39 6.54
C GLY A 277 6.02 -14.53 6.25
N PRO A 278 5.60 -15.80 6.37
CA PRO A 278 6.46 -16.96 6.08
C PRO A 278 6.66 -17.24 4.59
N ALA A 279 6.06 -16.44 3.71
CA ALA A 279 6.08 -16.62 2.25
C ALA A 279 7.07 -15.70 1.53
N GLY A 280 7.97 -15.05 2.25
CA GLY A 280 9.08 -14.26 1.73
C GLY A 280 10.31 -14.37 2.63
N MET A 281 11.41 -13.79 2.17
CA MET A 281 12.64 -13.69 2.95
C MET A 281 12.79 -12.26 3.47
N VAL A 282 13.06 -12.10 4.77
CA VAL A 282 13.27 -10.80 5.40
C VAL A 282 14.70 -10.74 5.96
N VAL A 283 15.42 -9.68 5.59
CA VAL A 283 16.75 -9.37 6.08
C VAL A 283 16.73 -8.10 6.93
N PRO A 284 17.68 -7.89 7.85
CA PRO A 284 17.83 -6.60 8.51
C PRO A 284 18.01 -5.46 7.49
N GLU A 285 17.55 -4.27 7.83
CA GLU A 285 17.81 -3.09 6.99
C GLU A 285 19.33 -2.89 6.86
N GLU A 286 19.78 -2.48 5.67
CA GLU A 286 21.18 -2.21 5.32
C GLU A 286 22.15 -3.40 5.42
N ASP A 287 21.66 -4.60 5.71
CA ASP A 287 22.50 -5.80 5.76
C ASP A 287 22.75 -6.38 4.36
N VAL A 288 23.78 -5.82 3.69
CA VAL A 288 24.23 -6.26 2.36
C VAL A 288 24.73 -7.70 2.38
N ALA A 289 25.29 -8.17 3.51
CA ALA A 289 25.82 -9.53 3.60
C ALA A 289 24.69 -10.57 3.65
N ALA A 290 23.70 -10.36 4.51
CA ALA A 290 22.52 -11.22 4.57
C ALA A 290 21.76 -11.25 3.23
N LEU A 291 21.64 -10.10 2.55
CA LEU A 291 21.03 -10.04 1.25
C LEU A 291 21.79 -10.84 0.20
N ALA A 292 23.11 -10.72 0.16
CA ALA A 292 23.98 -11.46 -0.76
C ALA A 292 23.91 -12.98 -0.52
N GLU A 293 23.86 -13.41 0.74
CA GLU A 293 23.74 -14.82 1.12
C GLU A 293 22.43 -15.43 0.58
N ILE A 294 21.30 -14.74 0.77
CA ILE A 294 20.01 -15.24 0.25
C ILE A 294 20.01 -15.28 -1.28
N LEU A 295 20.56 -14.26 -1.94
CA LEU A 295 20.64 -14.22 -3.39
C LEU A 295 21.52 -15.35 -3.94
N GLN A 296 22.65 -15.65 -3.29
CA GLN A 296 23.50 -16.78 -3.65
C GLN A 296 22.77 -18.13 -3.49
N ARG A 297 22.05 -18.31 -2.40
CA ARG A 297 21.20 -19.51 -2.19
C ARG A 297 20.15 -19.67 -3.29
N PHE A 298 19.52 -18.58 -3.72
CA PHE A 298 18.56 -18.62 -4.81
C PHE A 298 19.22 -18.95 -6.16
N HIS A 299 20.45 -18.46 -6.38
CA HIS A 299 21.23 -18.81 -7.56
C HIS A 299 21.57 -20.30 -7.57
N ASP A 300 22.01 -20.86 -6.43
CA ASP A 300 22.51 -22.24 -6.32
C ASP A 300 21.34 -23.25 -6.24
N SER A 301 20.17 -22.81 -5.78
CA SER A 301 18.98 -23.66 -5.62
C SER A 301 17.71 -23.00 -6.21
N PRO A 302 17.47 -23.15 -7.53
CA PRO A 302 16.25 -22.65 -8.16
C PRO A 302 14.96 -23.16 -7.50
N ALA A 303 14.94 -24.35 -6.94
CA ALA A 303 13.81 -24.91 -6.23
C ALA A 303 13.40 -24.09 -5.00
N GLU A 304 14.35 -23.39 -4.37
CA GLU A 304 14.07 -22.58 -3.18
C GLU A 304 13.22 -21.36 -3.52
N HIS A 305 13.64 -20.56 -4.50
CA HIS A 305 12.86 -19.37 -4.90
C HIS A 305 11.52 -19.76 -5.55
N GLN A 306 11.45 -20.89 -6.28
CA GLN A 306 10.19 -21.39 -6.84
C GLN A 306 9.20 -21.77 -5.74
N ARG A 307 9.66 -22.52 -4.72
CA ARG A 307 8.84 -22.88 -3.55
C ARG A 307 8.33 -21.65 -2.82
N LEU A 308 9.19 -20.65 -2.64
CA LEU A 308 8.84 -19.40 -1.97
C LEU A 308 7.84 -18.58 -2.78
N GLY A 309 8.03 -18.47 -4.09
CA GLY A 309 7.08 -17.82 -5.00
C GLY A 309 5.70 -18.46 -4.97
N ALA A 310 5.64 -19.81 -4.99
CA ALA A 310 4.38 -20.54 -4.85
C ALA A 310 3.70 -20.30 -3.49
N ALA A 311 4.46 -20.22 -2.41
CA ALA A 311 3.94 -19.88 -1.09
C ALA A 311 3.41 -18.44 -1.05
N GLY A 312 4.14 -17.48 -1.68
CA GLY A 312 3.71 -16.11 -1.83
C GLY A 312 2.38 -15.97 -2.54
N ARG A 313 2.23 -16.67 -3.67
CA ARG A 313 0.97 -16.65 -4.42
C ARG A 313 -0.21 -17.20 -3.60
N ARG A 314 -0.04 -18.31 -2.89
CA ARG A 314 -1.09 -18.83 -1.97
C ARG A 314 -1.47 -17.79 -0.93
N ARG A 315 -0.48 -17.16 -0.28
CA ARG A 315 -0.73 -16.12 0.71
C ARG A 315 -1.52 -14.94 0.15
N VAL A 316 -1.22 -14.50 -1.09
CA VAL A 316 -2.00 -13.45 -1.76
C VAL A 316 -3.43 -13.90 -2.03
N MET A 317 -3.63 -15.11 -2.52
CA MET A 317 -4.97 -15.66 -2.76
C MET A 317 -5.82 -15.63 -1.50
N ASP A 318 -5.24 -16.03 -0.37
CA ASP A 318 -5.95 -16.17 0.90
C ASP A 318 -6.22 -14.84 1.61
N GLN A 319 -5.34 -13.83 1.39
CA GLN A 319 -5.34 -12.67 2.26
C GLN A 319 -5.41 -11.31 1.56
N PHE A 320 -4.90 -11.19 0.33
CA PHE A 320 -4.60 -9.91 -0.31
C PHE A 320 -5.26 -9.69 -1.67
N THR A 321 -6.17 -10.56 -2.09
CA THR A 321 -7.03 -10.28 -3.24
C THR A 321 -8.10 -9.25 -2.87
N ASP A 322 -8.63 -8.52 -3.86
CA ASP A 322 -9.74 -7.58 -3.64
C ASP A 322 -10.92 -8.27 -2.94
N GLY A 323 -11.25 -9.50 -3.36
CA GLY A 323 -12.32 -10.30 -2.74
C GLY A 323 -12.02 -10.69 -1.29
N ALA A 324 -10.78 -11.11 -0.98
CA ALA A 324 -10.39 -11.48 0.38
C ALA A 324 -10.43 -10.26 1.32
N ILE A 325 -9.95 -9.10 0.85
CA ILE A 325 -10.00 -7.86 1.63
C ILE A 325 -11.44 -7.40 1.84
N ALA A 326 -12.27 -7.41 0.78
CA ALA A 326 -13.67 -7.03 0.87
C ALA A 326 -14.45 -7.89 1.87
N LEU A 327 -14.26 -9.22 1.86
CA LEU A 327 -14.89 -10.12 2.81
C LEU A 327 -14.49 -9.80 4.26
N LYS A 328 -13.21 -9.58 4.52
CA LYS A 328 -12.70 -9.21 5.85
C LYS A 328 -13.24 -7.86 6.30
N THR A 329 -13.31 -6.87 5.41
CA THR A 329 -13.84 -5.54 5.67
C THR A 329 -15.32 -5.60 6.05
N VAL A 330 -16.13 -6.33 5.27
CA VAL A 330 -17.56 -6.52 5.56
C VAL A 330 -17.78 -7.27 6.87
N ALA A 331 -16.98 -8.31 7.14
CA ALA A 331 -17.05 -9.03 8.41
C ALA A 331 -16.75 -8.12 9.62
N PHE A 332 -15.72 -7.26 9.48
CA PHE A 332 -15.39 -6.28 10.50
C PHE A 332 -16.53 -5.29 10.75
N TRP A 333 -17.13 -4.71 9.69
CA TRP A 333 -18.26 -3.81 9.81
C TRP A 333 -19.46 -4.46 10.50
N ARG A 334 -19.81 -5.70 10.13
CA ARG A 334 -20.91 -6.46 10.75
C ARG A 334 -20.68 -6.71 12.23
N GLY A 335 -19.45 -7.05 12.61
CA GLY A 335 -19.09 -7.25 14.02
C GLY A 335 -19.28 -5.99 14.88
N LEU A 336 -19.06 -4.80 14.32
CA LEU A 336 -19.26 -3.53 15.02
C LEU A 336 -20.74 -3.15 15.13
N SER A 337 -21.55 -3.45 14.11
CA SER A 337 -22.99 -3.15 14.13
C SER A 337 -23.74 -4.00 15.16
N SER A 338 -23.35 -5.27 15.34
CA SER A 338 -23.95 -6.17 16.33
C SER A 338 -23.57 -5.85 17.78
N ALA A 339 -22.45 -5.18 18.02
CA ALA A 339 -22.02 -4.76 19.36
C ALA A 339 -22.70 -3.45 19.84
N SER A 340 -23.40 -2.77 18.94
CA SER A 340 -24.07 -1.49 19.22
C SER A 340 -25.59 -1.62 19.36
N ALA A 341 -26.16 -2.81 19.14
CA ALA A 341 -27.56 -3.18 19.36
C ALA A 341 -27.73 -3.88 20.71
#